data_25473e4188a5c6928f6477f0d32a3575
#
_entry.id   25473e4188a5c6928f6477f0d32a3575
#
_cell.length_a   1.000
_cell.length_b   1.000
_cell.length_c   1.000
_cell.angle_alpha   90.00
_cell.angle_beta   90.00
_cell.angle_gamma   90.00
#
_symmetry.space_group_name_H-M   'P 1'
#
loop_
_entity.id
_entity.type
_entity.pdbx_description
1 polymer ?
#
loop_
_entity_poly.entity_id
_entity_poly.type
_entity_poly.pdbx_seq_one_letter_code
_entity_poly.pdbx_strand_id
1 'polypeptide(L)'
;MVHLDTFTVQPHATRTEHRLELRPKSFHRDVQHFFDGRTIDDVLCSSCCFTRGGEQSQVSHDLIVVLPLPCLGMKFAPIRARFLVVRHGQSLWNIEQRWQGRADIDLSDHGIAQARAAAAKLGGFDFIASSNLRRALDTAQIIAEHHGVGPVHIDERLRETHVGPWEGLTVHEIEERWPGFLAARRKPEGFESDESIMNRMTSALVDLSQHCADGTGMIVSHSGVIRTMRYVLNVANPRLANLSGSWFFVHDDGTVTAGDVVSVIDEHDLGEAL
;
A
#
# COMPACT_ATOMS: atom_id res chain seq x y z
N MET A 1 -65.11 -26.17 29.27
CA MET A 1 -64.78 -27.13 28.20
C MET A 1 -64.26 -26.31 27.03
N VAL A 2 -62.94 -26.23 26.90
CA VAL A 2 -62.29 -25.58 25.75
C VAL A 2 -61.24 -26.55 25.28
N HIS A 3 -61.38 -27.00 24.03
CA HIS A 3 -60.48 -27.91 23.34
C HIS A 3 -59.14 -27.25 23.10
N LEU A 4 -58.07 -27.94 23.46
CA LEU A 4 -56.66 -27.65 23.11
C LEU A 4 -56.34 -28.45 21.86
N ASP A 5 -56.15 -27.80 20.74
CA ASP A 5 -55.62 -28.40 19.52
C ASP A 5 -54.07 -28.42 19.60
N THR A 6 -53.56 -29.62 19.55
CA THR A 6 -52.12 -29.92 19.53
C THR A 6 -51.62 -29.76 18.08
N PHE A 7 -50.77 -28.75 17.86
CA PHE A 7 -50.00 -28.63 16.62
C PHE A 7 -48.72 -29.48 16.70
N THR A 8 -48.72 -30.50 15.87
CA THR A 8 -47.54 -31.36 15.67
C THR A 8 -46.60 -30.66 14.69
N VAL A 9 -45.44 -30.28 15.13
CA VAL A 9 -44.36 -29.74 14.26
C VAL A 9 -43.52 -30.92 13.77
N GLN A 10 -43.53 -31.15 12.47
CA GLN A 10 -42.57 -32.05 11.82
C GLN A 10 -41.20 -31.42 11.70
N PRO A 11 -40.10 -32.16 11.87
CA PRO A 11 -38.76 -31.63 11.71
C PRO A 11 -38.41 -31.54 10.23
N HIS A 12 -38.16 -30.32 9.77
CA HIS A 12 -37.60 -30.09 8.43
C HIS A 12 -36.10 -30.39 8.38
N ALA A 13 -35.76 -31.05 7.32
CA ALA A 13 -34.49 -31.54 6.86
C ALA A 13 -33.26 -30.68 7.20
N THR A 14 -32.23 -31.34 7.68
CA THR A 14 -30.86 -30.91 7.82
C THR A 14 -30.31 -30.40 6.50
N ARG A 15 -30.08 -29.08 6.44
CA ARG A 15 -29.31 -28.43 5.38
C ARG A 15 -27.84 -28.65 5.70
N THR A 16 -27.20 -29.50 4.94
CA THR A 16 -25.77 -29.75 4.96
C THR A 16 -25.06 -28.45 4.57
N GLU A 17 -24.46 -27.78 5.55
CA GLU A 17 -23.52 -26.69 5.32
C GLU A 17 -22.26 -27.30 4.71
N HIS A 18 -22.07 -27.13 3.40
CA HIS A 18 -20.78 -27.28 2.78
C HIS A 18 -19.90 -26.09 3.19
N ARG A 19 -19.21 -26.29 4.31
CA ARG A 19 -18.08 -25.47 4.68
C ARG A 19 -16.97 -25.73 3.65
N LEU A 20 -16.81 -24.83 2.69
CA LEU A 20 -15.66 -24.79 1.80
C LEU A 20 -14.43 -24.47 2.68
N GLU A 21 -13.74 -25.51 3.11
CA GLU A 21 -12.37 -25.38 3.61
C GLU A 21 -11.48 -24.95 2.44
N LEU A 22 -11.27 -23.65 2.32
CA LEU A 22 -10.19 -23.11 1.52
C LEU A 22 -8.88 -23.37 2.26
N ARG A 23 -8.32 -24.56 2.07
CA ARG A 23 -6.90 -24.78 2.33
C ARG A 23 -6.10 -23.85 1.44
N PRO A 24 -5.05 -23.17 1.93
CA PRO A 24 -4.19 -22.36 1.09
C PRO A 24 -3.53 -23.26 0.06
N LYS A 25 -4.05 -23.24 -1.15
CA LYS A 25 -3.34 -23.80 -2.31
C LYS A 25 -2.12 -22.95 -2.50
N SER A 26 -0.97 -23.57 -2.36
CA SER A 26 0.35 -23.01 -2.55
C SER A 26 0.37 -22.01 -3.71
N PHE A 27 0.57 -20.75 -3.39
CA PHE A 27 0.72 -19.61 -4.31
C PHE A 27 1.93 -19.78 -5.28
N HIS A 28 2.63 -20.87 -5.15
CA HIS A 28 3.79 -21.22 -6.01
C HIS A 28 3.40 -21.76 -7.39
N ARG A 29 2.11 -22.03 -7.67
CA ARG A 29 1.70 -22.58 -8.97
C ARG A 29 1.13 -21.56 -9.95
N ASP A 30 0.61 -20.44 -9.48
CA ASP A 30 -0.08 -19.48 -10.36
C ASP A 30 0.85 -18.41 -10.95
N VAL A 31 2.06 -18.24 -10.41
CA VAL A 31 3.08 -17.36 -11.00
C VAL A 31 3.74 -17.97 -12.24
N GLN A 32 3.70 -19.28 -12.38
CA GLN A 32 4.39 -19.99 -13.48
C GLN A 32 3.61 -20.01 -14.81
N HIS A 33 2.33 -19.66 -14.80
CA HIS A 33 1.50 -19.63 -16.01
C HIS A 33 1.44 -18.27 -16.71
N PHE A 34 2.04 -17.22 -16.12
CA PHE A 34 2.04 -15.88 -16.73
C PHE A 34 3.30 -15.59 -17.57
N PHE A 35 4.31 -16.45 -17.52
CA PHE A 35 5.54 -16.33 -18.30
C PHE A 35 5.70 -17.52 -19.23
N ASP A 36 5.17 -17.46 -20.38
CA ASP A 36 5.37 -18.26 -21.62
C ASP A 36 6.61 -19.17 -21.60
N GLY A 37 6.73 -20.04 -20.59
CA GLY A 37 7.77 -21.09 -20.50
C GLY A 37 9.21 -20.60 -20.24
N ARG A 38 9.43 -19.33 -19.90
CA ARG A 38 10.76 -18.77 -19.57
C ARG A 38 10.95 -18.67 -18.07
N THR A 39 12.12 -19.03 -17.60
CA THR A 39 12.51 -18.83 -16.20
C THR A 39 12.74 -17.35 -15.91
N ILE A 40 12.64 -16.93 -14.63
CA ILE A 40 12.89 -15.54 -14.19
C ILE A 40 14.28 -15.07 -14.66
N ASP A 41 15.26 -15.95 -14.78
CA ASP A 41 16.60 -15.65 -15.27
C ASP A 41 16.62 -15.31 -16.77
N ASP A 42 15.70 -15.83 -17.58
CA ASP A 42 15.63 -15.58 -19.02
C ASP A 42 14.99 -14.23 -19.36
N VAL A 43 14.11 -13.72 -18.49
CA VAL A 43 13.43 -12.43 -18.69
C VAL A 43 14.33 -11.25 -18.33
N LEU A 44 15.26 -11.44 -17.39
CA LEU A 44 16.19 -10.39 -16.96
C LEU A 44 17.36 -10.18 -17.95
N CYS A 45 17.62 -11.11 -18.86
CA CYS A 45 18.74 -11.03 -19.80
C CYS A 45 18.39 -10.37 -21.14
N SER A 46 17.12 -10.32 -21.55
CA SER A 46 16.73 -9.82 -22.88
C SER A 46 16.73 -8.30 -23.05
N SER A 47 16.84 -7.54 -21.96
CA SER A 47 16.91 -6.06 -22.01
C SER A 47 18.34 -5.49 -21.98
N CYS A 48 19.36 -6.32 -21.82
CA CYS A 48 20.76 -5.88 -21.71
C CYS A 48 21.63 -6.15 -22.94
N CYS A 49 21.09 -6.74 -24.00
CA CYS A 49 21.87 -6.99 -25.22
C CYS A 49 21.58 -5.94 -26.27
N PHE A 50 22.32 -4.81 -26.25
CA PHE A 50 22.45 -3.97 -27.41
C PHE A 50 23.90 -3.90 -27.90
N THR A 51 24.13 -4.55 -29.06
CA THR A 51 25.14 -4.35 -30.08
C THR A 51 26.61 -4.53 -29.73
N ARG A 52 27.15 -5.68 -30.18
CA ARG A 52 28.47 -5.72 -30.78
C ARG A 52 28.35 -5.34 -32.25
N GLY A 53 28.92 -4.23 -32.63
CA GLY A 53 29.15 -3.81 -34.01
C GLY A 53 30.18 -2.71 -33.97
N GLY A 54 31.38 -2.97 -34.57
CA GLY A 54 32.59 -2.18 -34.38
C GLY A 54 32.56 -0.80 -34.99
N GLU A 55 33.33 0.07 -34.42
CA GLU A 55 34.44 0.84 -35.00
C GLU A 55 34.98 1.81 -33.94
N GLN A 56 36.29 1.94 -33.92
CA GLN A 56 37.04 2.79 -33.00
C GLN A 56 36.90 4.26 -33.40
N SER A 57 36.53 5.13 -32.45
CA SER A 57 37.01 6.50 -32.45
C SER A 57 37.07 7.00 -30.98
N GLN A 58 38.27 7.44 -30.60
CA GLN A 58 38.59 8.06 -29.33
C GLN A 58 37.81 9.35 -29.12
N VAL A 59 37.04 9.45 -28.04
CA VAL A 59 36.77 10.70 -27.35
C VAL A 59 36.71 10.44 -25.85
N SER A 60 37.69 10.99 -25.14
CA SER A 60 37.71 11.02 -23.66
C SER A 60 36.69 12.02 -23.17
N HIS A 61 35.73 11.54 -22.39
CA HIS A 61 35.09 12.29 -21.29
C HIS A 61 34.48 11.27 -20.35
N ASP A 62 34.77 11.40 -19.06
CA ASP A 62 34.28 10.55 -17.99
C ASP A 62 32.73 10.48 -17.97
N LEU A 63 32.19 9.54 -18.70
CA LEU A 63 30.78 9.21 -18.62
C LEU A 63 30.63 8.21 -17.47
N ILE A 64 30.28 8.68 -16.29
CA ILE A 64 29.78 7.80 -15.22
C ILE A 64 28.48 7.20 -15.75
N VAL A 65 28.58 6.04 -16.39
CA VAL A 65 27.40 5.22 -16.70
C VAL A 65 26.88 4.69 -15.38
N VAL A 66 25.89 5.39 -14.82
CA VAL A 66 25.07 4.82 -13.75
C VAL A 66 24.28 3.70 -14.37
N LEU A 67 24.83 2.50 -14.33
CA LEU A 67 24.08 1.29 -14.69
C LEU A 67 22.89 1.15 -13.74
N PRO A 68 21.70 0.88 -14.23
CA PRO A 68 20.57 0.59 -13.35
C PRO A 68 20.92 -0.63 -12.50
N LEU A 69 20.78 -0.50 -11.19
CA LEU A 69 21.08 -1.47 -10.14
C LEU A 69 20.60 -2.94 -10.37
N PRO A 70 19.59 -3.24 -11.20
CA PRO A 70 19.18 -4.63 -11.42
C PRO A 70 20.22 -5.53 -12.10
N CYS A 71 21.24 -4.97 -12.75
CA CYS A 71 22.22 -5.79 -13.50
C CYS A 71 23.35 -6.38 -12.65
N LEU A 72 23.42 -6.12 -11.36
CA LEU A 72 24.52 -6.53 -10.48
C LEU A 72 24.23 -7.78 -9.63
N GLY A 73 23.18 -8.56 -9.93
CA GLY A 73 22.94 -9.84 -9.25
C GLY A 73 22.81 -9.70 -7.73
N MET A 74 22.25 -8.60 -7.23
CA MET A 74 21.98 -8.42 -5.81
C MET A 74 20.99 -9.51 -5.35
N LYS A 75 21.49 -10.49 -4.62
CA LYS A 75 20.65 -11.44 -3.90
C LYS A 75 20.17 -10.74 -2.63
N PHE A 76 18.89 -10.41 -2.59
CA PHE A 76 18.29 -9.98 -1.33
C PHE A 76 18.24 -11.17 -0.35
N ALA A 77 18.34 -10.88 0.94
CA ALA A 77 18.07 -11.85 1.99
C ALA A 77 16.61 -12.39 1.85
N PRO A 78 16.28 -13.54 2.45
CA PRO A 78 14.91 -14.04 2.47
C PRO A 78 13.92 -12.98 2.97
N ILE A 79 12.67 -13.06 2.49
CA ILE A 79 11.60 -12.15 2.92
C ILE A 79 11.09 -12.65 4.26
N ARG A 80 11.18 -11.80 5.29
CA ARG A 80 10.66 -12.02 6.64
C ARG A 80 9.16 -11.70 6.73
N ALA A 81 8.73 -10.58 6.15
CA ALA A 81 7.34 -10.15 6.20
C ALA A 81 6.94 -9.41 4.91
N ARG A 82 5.64 -9.45 4.61
CA ARG A 82 5.02 -8.75 3.49
C ARG A 82 3.96 -7.80 4.01
N PHE A 83 4.05 -6.54 3.64
CA PHE A 83 3.07 -5.53 4.04
C PHE A 83 2.39 -4.92 2.82
N LEU A 84 1.06 -4.99 2.79
CA LEU A 84 0.28 -4.15 1.91
C LEU A 84 0.07 -2.80 2.61
N VAL A 85 0.81 -1.78 2.19
CA VAL A 85 0.69 -0.42 2.73
C VAL A 85 -0.29 0.35 1.86
N VAL A 86 -1.46 0.72 2.41
CA VAL A 86 -2.54 1.40 1.68
C VAL A 86 -2.76 2.82 2.17
N ARG A 87 -3.21 3.68 1.27
CA ARG A 87 -3.71 5.00 1.59
C ARG A 87 -5.08 4.90 2.24
N HIS A 88 -5.33 5.69 3.27
CA HIS A 88 -6.62 5.83 3.94
C HIS A 88 -7.78 6.15 2.99
N GLY A 89 -9.02 5.93 3.40
CA GLY A 89 -10.24 6.36 2.73
C GLY A 89 -10.32 7.87 2.52
N GLN A 90 -11.26 8.36 1.73
CA GLN A 90 -11.43 9.78 1.48
C GLN A 90 -11.66 10.56 2.80
N SER A 91 -10.89 11.62 3.04
CA SER A 91 -11.07 12.54 4.14
C SER A 91 -11.78 13.82 3.69
N LEU A 92 -12.28 14.62 4.66
CA LEU A 92 -12.90 15.91 4.36
C LEU A 92 -11.99 16.84 3.54
N TRP A 93 -10.69 16.90 3.86
CA TRP A 93 -9.75 17.71 3.09
C TRP A 93 -9.36 17.11 1.74
N ASN A 94 -9.64 15.84 1.48
CA ASN A 94 -9.55 15.32 0.11
C ASN A 94 -10.65 15.91 -0.78
N ILE A 95 -11.86 16.12 -0.25
CA ILE A 95 -12.96 16.79 -0.96
C ILE A 95 -12.56 18.23 -1.29
N GLU A 96 -12.01 18.95 -0.32
CA GLU A 96 -11.57 20.34 -0.46
C GLU A 96 -10.24 20.48 -1.24
N GLN A 97 -9.60 19.40 -1.63
CA GLN A 97 -8.30 19.38 -2.32
C GLN A 97 -7.18 20.08 -1.55
N ARG A 98 -7.22 20.02 -0.20
CA ARG A 98 -6.21 20.61 0.68
C ARG A 98 -5.09 19.62 1.00
N TRP A 99 -3.89 20.13 1.08
CA TRP A 99 -2.73 19.37 1.55
C TRP A 99 -2.86 19.10 3.04
N GLN A 100 -2.92 17.82 3.40
CA GLN A 100 -3.29 17.44 4.77
C GLN A 100 -2.11 17.42 5.73
N GLY A 101 -0.94 17.02 5.25
CA GLY A 101 0.20 16.86 6.13
C GLY A 101 -0.12 16.00 7.35
N ARG A 102 0.22 16.53 8.52
CA ARG A 102 -0.02 15.89 9.83
C ARG A 102 -1.29 16.40 10.53
N ALA A 103 -2.07 17.28 9.90
CA ALA A 103 -3.36 17.68 10.42
C ALA A 103 -4.27 16.45 10.61
N ASP A 104 -5.00 16.43 11.71
CA ASP A 104 -5.83 15.29 12.11
C ASP A 104 -7.27 15.50 11.62
N ILE A 105 -7.53 15.04 10.39
CA ILE A 105 -8.78 15.25 9.66
C ILE A 105 -9.56 13.93 9.57
N ASP A 106 -10.87 14.02 9.79
CA ASP A 106 -11.77 12.87 9.74
C ASP A 106 -11.97 12.33 8.32
N LEU A 107 -12.41 11.08 8.24
CA LEU A 107 -12.98 10.52 7.02
C LEU A 107 -14.26 11.26 6.64
N SER A 108 -14.55 11.35 5.35
CA SER A 108 -15.88 11.68 4.86
C SER A 108 -16.78 10.43 4.94
N ASP A 109 -18.11 10.63 4.82
CA ASP A 109 -19.06 9.49 4.74
C ASP A 109 -18.69 8.55 3.57
N HIS A 110 -18.26 9.14 2.45
CA HIS A 110 -17.75 8.39 1.31
C HIS A 110 -16.47 7.59 1.66
N GLY A 111 -15.55 8.18 2.43
CA GLY A 111 -14.34 7.48 2.90
C GLY A 111 -14.66 6.31 3.83
N ILE A 112 -15.69 6.43 4.66
CA ILE A 112 -16.19 5.32 5.49
C ILE A 112 -16.77 4.20 4.60
N ALA A 113 -17.56 4.57 3.58
CA ALA A 113 -18.08 3.59 2.61
C ALA A 113 -16.95 2.89 1.84
N GLN A 114 -15.93 3.65 1.41
CA GLN A 114 -14.72 3.09 0.79
C GLN A 114 -14.02 2.07 1.70
N ALA A 115 -13.84 2.38 2.98
CA ALA A 115 -13.20 1.47 3.93
C ALA A 115 -14.00 0.16 4.10
N ARG A 116 -15.33 0.24 4.16
CA ARG A 116 -16.22 -0.94 4.22
C ARG A 116 -16.16 -1.77 2.94
N ALA A 117 -16.18 -1.15 1.77
CA ALA A 117 -16.04 -1.83 0.49
C ALA A 117 -14.68 -2.52 0.35
N ALA A 118 -13.59 -1.86 0.79
CA ALA A 118 -12.26 -2.45 0.84
C ALA A 118 -12.20 -3.66 1.76
N ALA A 119 -12.80 -3.57 2.95
CA ALA A 119 -12.87 -4.68 3.90
C ALA A 119 -13.53 -5.92 3.29
N ALA A 120 -14.60 -5.76 2.51
CA ALA A 120 -15.30 -6.87 1.86
C ALA A 120 -14.49 -7.54 0.73
N LYS A 121 -13.53 -6.83 0.12
CA LYS A 121 -12.69 -7.33 -0.99
C LYS A 121 -11.34 -7.87 -0.53
N LEU A 122 -10.81 -7.34 0.54
CA LEU A 122 -9.51 -7.75 1.08
C LEU A 122 -9.58 -9.18 1.60
N GLY A 123 -8.52 -9.94 1.36
CA GLY A 123 -8.31 -11.23 2.04
C GLY A 123 -7.94 -11.05 3.51
N GLY A 124 -7.84 -12.15 4.23
CA GLY A 124 -7.39 -12.13 5.62
C GLY A 124 -5.93 -11.66 5.74
N PHE A 125 -5.67 -10.85 6.75
CA PHE A 125 -4.33 -10.47 7.18
C PHE A 125 -4.12 -11.01 8.59
N ASP A 126 -2.88 -11.40 8.90
CA ASP A 126 -2.53 -11.87 10.25
C ASP A 126 -2.34 -10.69 11.20
N PHE A 127 -2.11 -9.50 10.65
CA PHE A 127 -1.74 -8.31 11.40
C PHE A 127 -2.20 -7.04 10.68
N ILE A 128 -2.75 -6.09 11.44
CA ILE A 128 -3.14 -4.76 10.91
C ILE A 128 -2.50 -3.67 11.75
N ALA A 129 -1.78 -2.75 11.10
CA ALA A 129 -1.22 -1.55 11.71
C ALA A 129 -1.73 -0.28 11.04
N SER A 130 -1.60 0.85 11.71
CA SER A 130 -2.02 2.16 11.19
C SER A 130 -1.18 3.30 11.73
N SER A 131 -1.10 4.37 10.92
CA SER A 131 -0.81 5.71 11.42
C SER A 131 -1.82 6.11 12.50
N ASN A 132 -1.39 6.92 13.46
CA ASN A 132 -2.29 7.44 14.49
C ASN A 132 -3.16 8.62 14.04
N LEU A 133 -3.06 9.08 12.79
CA LEU A 133 -3.97 10.09 12.24
C LEU A 133 -5.34 9.48 11.98
N ARG A 134 -6.41 10.14 12.46
CA ARG A 134 -7.78 9.59 12.49
C ARG A 134 -8.22 8.99 11.16
N ARG A 135 -8.04 9.67 10.04
CA ARG A 135 -8.39 9.15 8.71
C ARG A 135 -7.79 7.78 8.39
N ALA A 136 -6.55 7.53 8.85
CA ALA A 136 -5.89 6.24 8.65
C ALA A 136 -6.33 5.22 9.70
N LEU A 137 -6.42 5.65 10.95
CA LEU A 137 -6.83 4.79 12.07
C LEU A 137 -8.26 4.29 11.89
N ASP A 138 -9.21 5.18 11.57
CA ASP A 138 -10.61 4.80 11.35
C ASP A 138 -10.76 3.85 10.15
N THR A 139 -10.00 4.11 9.06
CA THR A 139 -9.95 3.17 7.93
C THR A 139 -9.46 1.79 8.36
N ALA A 140 -8.39 1.72 9.15
CA ALA A 140 -7.83 0.46 9.64
C ALA A 140 -8.77 -0.26 10.60
N GLN A 141 -9.44 0.47 11.48
CA GLN A 141 -10.41 -0.10 12.44
C GLN A 141 -11.61 -0.73 11.73
N ILE A 142 -12.19 -0.04 10.73
CA ILE A 142 -13.30 -0.58 9.93
C ILE A 142 -12.90 -1.89 9.25
N ILE A 143 -11.68 -1.96 8.71
CA ILE A 143 -11.18 -3.17 8.04
C ILE A 143 -10.90 -4.28 9.07
N ALA A 144 -10.27 -3.94 10.19
CA ALA A 144 -9.94 -4.86 11.26
C ALA A 144 -11.19 -5.51 11.88
N GLU A 145 -12.21 -4.70 12.16
CA GLU A 145 -13.50 -5.17 12.68
C GLU A 145 -14.18 -6.17 11.74
N HIS A 146 -14.18 -5.87 10.41
CA HIS A 146 -14.77 -6.76 9.42
C HIS A 146 -14.11 -8.15 9.38
N HIS A 147 -12.80 -8.20 9.55
CA HIS A 147 -12.03 -9.44 9.51
C HIS A 147 -11.85 -10.11 10.87
N GLY A 148 -12.29 -9.49 11.96
CA GLY A 148 -12.07 -9.98 13.32
C GLY A 148 -10.58 -10.02 13.70
N VAL A 149 -9.76 -9.12 13.12
CA VAL A 149 -8.33 -8.98 13.39
C VAL A 149 -8.11 -7.75 14.28
N GLY A 150 -7.30 -7.89 15.30
CA GLY A 150 -6.97 -6.74 16.13
C GLY A 150 -6.44 -7.12 17.49
N PRO A 151 -6.11 -6.14 18.31
CA PRO A 151 -6.27 -4.68 18.07
C PRO A 151 -5.38 -4.15 16.95
N VAL A 152 -5.80 -3.04 16.30
CA VAL A 152 -4.97 -2.34 15.32
C VAL A 152 -3.72 -1.80 16.02
N HIS A 153 -2.55 -2.13 15.49
CA HIS A 153 -1.29 -1.62 16.02
C HIS A 153 -1.03 -0.18 15.52
N ILE A 154 -0.93 0.77 16.43
CA ILE A 154 -0.77 2.20 16.11
C ILE A 154 0.71 2.57 16.17
N ASP A 155 1.23 3.15 15.07
CA ASP A 155 2.61 3.63 15.00
C ASP A 155 2.69 5.04 14.38
N GLU A 156 3.22 5.98 15.14
CA GLU A 156 3.36 7.38 14.69
C GLU A 156 4.34 7.54 13.52
N ARG A 157 5.27 6.62 13.33
CA ARG A 157 6.21 6.61 12.20
C ARG A 157 5.50 6.40 10.86
N LEU A 158 4.27 5.91 10.87
CA LEU A 158 3.42 5.71 9.68
C LEU A 158 2.65 6.96 9.26
N ARG A 159 2.80 8.10 9.96
CA ARG A 159 2.13 9.38 9.64
C ARG A 159 2.47 9.87 8.23
N GLU A 160 1.58 10.72 7.70
CA GLU A 160 1.82 11.43 6.44
C GLU A 160 3.08 12.33 6.54
N THR A 161 3.58 12.72 5.38
CA THR A 161 4.65 13.70 5.23
C THR A 161 4.28 15.00 5.96
N HIS A 162 5.17 15.50 6.79
CA HIS A 162 5.03 16.86 7.30
C HIS A 162 5.26 17.84 6.13
N VAL A 163 4.22 18.54 5.73
CA VAL A 163 4.27 19.42 4.55
C VAL A 163 4.59 20.87 4.89
N GLY A 164 4.95 21.14 6.15
CA GLY A 164 5.32 22.46 6.61
C GLY A 164 4.20 23.49 6.39
N PRO A 165 4.54 24.68 5.84
CA PRO A 165 3.56 25.76 5.65
C PRO A 165 2.52 25.48 4.57
N TRP A 166 2.58 24.35 3.87
CA TRP A 166 1.56 23.95 2.91
C TRP A 166 0.37 23.22 3.53
N GLU A 167 0.43 22.90 4.85
CA GLU A 167 -0.65 22.24 5.55
C GLU A 167 -1.93 23.08 5.53
N GLY A 168 -3.04 22.49 5.12
CA GLY A 168 -4.34 23.13 4.98
C GLY A 168 -4.52 23.95 3.71
N LEU A 169 -3.51 24.13 2.88
CA LEU A 169 -3.59 24.91 1.65
C LEU A 169 -4.01 24.04 0.46
N THR A 170 -4.75 24.65 -0.47
CA THR A 170 -4.99 24.10 -1.80
C THR A 170 -3.77 24.32 -2.71
N VAL A 171 -3.74 23.64 -3.85
CA VAL A 171 -2.71 23.88 -4.89
C VAL A 171 -2.69 25.34 -5.35
N HIS A 172 -3.87 25.97 -5.46
CA HIS A 172 -3.99 27.37 -5.87
C HIS A 172 -3.37 28.31 -4.82
N GLU A 173 -3.72 28.15 -3.55
CA GLU A 173 -3.17 28.94 -2.44
C GLU A 173 -1.64 28.74 -2.27
N ILE A 174 -1.14 27.53 -2.57
CA ILE A 174 0.31 27.27 -2.58
C ILE A 174 0.97 28.03 -3.73
N GLU A 175 0.41 27.97 -4.95
CA GLU A 175 0.99 28.63 -6.10
C GLU A 175 0.99 30.15 -5.98
N GLU A 176 -0.03 30.72 -5.33
CA GLU A 176 -0.07 32.16 -5.00
C GLU A 176 1.07 32.58 -4.04
N ARG A 177 1.36 31.75 -3.01
CA ARG A 177 2.34 32.10 -1.96
C ARG A 177 3.78 31.67 -2.33
N TRP A 178 3.93 30.59 -3.10
CA TRP A 178 5.21 30.03 -3.56
C TRP A 178 5.16 29.76 -5.07
N PRO A 179 5.15 30.80 -5.92
CA PRO A 179 5.01 30.64 -7.36
C PRO A 179 6.08 29.71 -7.95
N GLY A 180 5.64 28.71 -8.74
CA GLY A 180 6.51 27.78 -9.43
C GLY A 180 7.17 26.68 -8.56
N PHE A 181 6.91 26.63 -7.24
CA PHE A 181 7.51 25.61 -6.38
C PHE A 181 7.02 24.22 -6.76
N LEU A 182 5.70 24.06 -6.98
CA LEU A 182 5.11 22.77 -7.35
C LEU A 182 5.66 22.28 -8.70
N ALA A 183 5.72 23.13 -9.71
CA ALA A 183 6.24 22.82 -11.03
C ALA A 183 7.72 22.41 -10.98
N ALA A 184 8.52 23.12 -10.18
CA ALA A 184 9.94 22.85 -9.99
C ALA A 184 10.21 21.73 -8.95
N ARG A 185 9.17 21.11 -8.37
CA ARG A 185 9.27 20.14 -7.27
C ARG A 185 10.09 20.64 -6.07
N ARG A 186 10.08 21.95 -5.86
CA ARG A 186 10.73 22.57 -4.70
C ARG A 186 9.84 22.41 -3.48
N LYS A 187 10.45 22.22 -2.32
CA LYS A 187 9.77 22.12 -1.03
C LYS A 187 10.07 23.36 -0.20
N PRO A 188 9.09 23.92 0.54
CA PRO A 188 9.36 25.04 1.44
C PRO A 188 10.17 24.60 2.66
N GLU A 189 10.70 25.56 3.39
CA GLU A 189 11.32 25.30 4.70
C GLU A 189 10.31 24.62 5.64
N GLY A 190 10.77 23.65 6.42
CA GLY A 190 9.93 22.85 7.32
C GLY A 190 9.19 21.68 6.65
N PHE A 191 9.33 21.51 5.32
CA PHE A 191 8.83 20.31 4.66
C PHE A 191 9.74 19.11 4.98
N GLU A 192 9.17 17.97 5.33
CA GLU A 192 9.92 16.75 5.67
C GLU A 192 10.74 16.23 4.49
N SER A 193 12.01 15.87 4.73
CA SER A 193 12.88 15.33 3.69
C SER A 193 12.50 13.88 3.33
N ASP A 194 12.84 13.48 2.09
CA ASP A 194 12.64 12.10 1.62
C ASP A 194 13.45 11.11 2.48
N GLU A 195 14.64 11.50 2.93
CA GLU A 195 15.48 10.72 3.82
C GLU A 195 14.80 10.48 5.18
N SER A 196 14.22 11.53 5.80
CA SER A 196 13.47 11.40 7.06
C SER A 196 12.31 10.42 6.92
N ILE A 197 11.55 10.54 5.82
CA ILE A 197 10.42 9.64 5.53
C ILE A 197 10.93 8.20 5.38
N MET A 198 11.98 7.97 4.59
CA MET A 198 12.55 6.63 4.40
C MET A 198 13.00 6.03 5.72
N ASN A 199 13.74 6.77 6.53
CA ASN A 199 14.27 6.28 7.79
C ASN A 199 13.16 5.86 8.77
N ARG A 200 12.13 6.71 8.98
CA ARG A 200 11.03 6.38 9.89
C ARG A 200 10.15 5.25 9.37
N MET A 201 9.85 5.24 8.07
CA MET A 201 9.01 4.19 7.48
C MET A 201 9.72 2.84 7.47
N THR A 202 11.00 2.80 7.07
CA THR A 202 11.80 1.56 7.11
C THR A 202 11.91 1.03 8.53
N SER A 203 12.22 1.89 9.50
CA SER A 203 12.28 1.51 10.92
C SER A 203 10.94 0.93 11.39
N ALA A 204 9.81 1.57 11.03
CA ALA A 204 8.48 1.06 11.38
C ALA A 204 8.22 -0.32 10.76
N LEU A 205 8.49 -0.50 9.46
CA LEU A 205 8.26 -1.77 8.77
C LEU A 205 9.12 -2.90 9.35
N VAL A 206 10.39 -2.62 9.67
CA VAL A 206 11.28 -3.61 10.29
C VAL A 206 10.79 -4.03 11.67
N ASP A 207 10.38 -3.08 12.53
CA ASP A 207 9.85 -3.41 13.85
C ASP A 207 8.52 -4.17 13.75
N LEU A 208 7.60 -3.72 12.88
CA LEU A 208 6.31 -4.39 12.66
C LEU A 208 6.48 -5.80 12.08
N SER A 209 7.56 -6.07 11.35
CA SER A 209 7.84 -7.41 10.80
C SER A 209 8.03 -8.48 11.89
N GLN A 210 8.37 -8.08 13.09
CA GLN A 210 8.49 -9.00 14.24
C GLN A 210 7.12 -9.53 14.71
N HIS A 211 6.05 -8.80 14.44
CA HIS A 211 4.66 -9.19 14.76
C HIS A 211 4.00 -9.97 13.63
N CYS A 212 4.61 -10.04 12.46
CA CYS A 212 4.06 -10.63 11.24
C CYS A 212 5.10 -11.54 10.55
N ALA A 213 5.90 -12.26 11.34
CA ALA A 213 6.93 -13.15 10.82
C ALA A 213 6.31 -14.26 9.93
N ASP A 214 6.85 -14.43 8.72
CA ASP A 214 6.39 -15.36 7.68
C ASP A 214 4.94 -15.11 7.20
N GLY A 215 4.30 -14.02 7.66
CA GLY A 215 2.92 -13.66 7.40
C GLY A 215 2.75 -12.47 6.46
N THR A 216 1.47 -12.09 6.33
CA THR A 216 1.06 -10.93 5.53
C THR A 216 0.33 -9.93 6.42
N GLY A 217 0.89 -8.73 6.54
CA GLY A 217 0.30 -7.63 7.28
C GLY A 217 -0.30 -6.57 6.36
N MET A 218 -1.28 -5.84 6.89
CA MET A 218 -1.81 -4.64 6.26
C MET A 218 -1.45 -3.42 7.08
N ILE A 219 -1.06 -2.34 6.42
CA ILE A 219 -0.74 -1.06 7.06
C ILE A 219 -1.56 0.04 6.40
N VAL A 220 -2.37 0.74 7.17
CA VAL A 220 -3.06 1.93 6.66
C VAL A 220 -2.23 3.16 6.95
N SER A 221 -1.83 3.84 5.89
CA SER A 221 -0.96 5.01 5.92
C SER A 221 -1.44 6.06 4.91
N HIS A 222 -0.54 6.74 4.21
CA HIS A 222 -0.85 7.93 3.42
C HIS A 222 -0.11 7.92 2.08
N SER A 223 -0.69 8.62 1.11
CA SER A 223 -0.17 8.67 -0.27
C SER A 223 1.24 9.25 -0.36
N GLY A 224 1.53 10.31 0.40
CA GLY A 224 2.82 10.99 0.37
C GLY A 224 3.97 10.06 0.76
N VAL A 225 3.84 9.38 1.88
CA VAL A 225 4.91 8.47 2.37
C VAL A 225 5.06 7.23 1.50
N ILE A 226 3.97 6.61 1.02
CA ILE A 226 4.04 5.46 0.12
C ILE A 226 4.78 5.85 -1.16
N ARG A 227 4.43 6.99 -1.75
CA ARG A 227 5.04 7.49 -2.97
C ARG A 227 6.49 7.89 -2.78
N THR A 228 6.85 8.48 -1.64
CA THR A 228 8.24 8.79 -1.31
C THR A 228 9.08 7.53 -1.20
N MET A 229 8.59 6.51 -0.50
CA MET A 229 9.29 5.22 -0.43
C MET A 229 9.51 4.62 -1.82
N ARG A 230 8.47 4.56 -2.66
CA ARG A 230 8.58 4.04 -4.02
C ARG A 230 9.57 4.83 -4.88
N TYR A 231 9.58 6.17 -4.73
CA TYR A 231 10.52 7.04 -5.44
C TYR A 231 11.96 6.78 -5.03
N VAL A 232 12.25 6.71 -3.73
CA VAL A 232 13.60 6.46 -3.20
C VAL A 232 14.08 5.05 -3.54
N LEU A 233 13.18 4.06 -3.53
CA LEU A 233 13.47 2.69 -3.94
C LEU A 233 13.56 2.52 -5.49
N ASN A 234 13.44 3.62 -6.23
CA ASN A 234 13.58 3.65 -7.69
C ASN A 234 12.66 2.68 -8.44
N VAL A 235 11.41 2.57 -8.00
CA VAL A 235 10.37 1.78 -8.67
C VAL A 235 9.27 2.66 -9.23
N ALA A 236 8.42 2.12 -10.13
CA ALA A 236 7.28 2.85 -10.71
C ALA A 236 6.44 3.51 -9.61
N ASN A 237 6.16 4.82 -9.76
CA ASN A 237 5.53 5.64 -8.72
C ASN A 237 4.29 6.38 -9.23
N PRO A 238 3.18 5.66 -9.52
CA PRO A 238 1.94 6.27 -9.97
C PRO A 238 1.26 7.07 -8.86
N ARG A 239 0.27 7.88 -9.25
CA ARG A 239 -0.62 8.54 -8.29
C ARG A 239 -1.51 7.48 -7.62
N LEU A 240 -1.63 7.52 -6.30
CA LEU A 240 -2.44 6.60 -5.52
C LEU A 240 -3.81 7.22 -5.21
N ALA A 241 -4.88 6.53 -5.62
CA ALA A 241 -6.24 6.82 -5.16
C ALA A 241 -6.41 6.43 -3.68
N ASN A 242 -7.53 6.80 -3.06
CA ASN A 242 -7.89 6.28 -1.74
C ASN A 242 -8.06 4.75 -1.80
N LEU A 243 -7.68 4.04 -0.75
CA LEU A 243 -7.65 2.56 -0.70
C LEU A 243 -6.82 1.91 -1.84
N SER A 244 -5.89 2.66 -2.44
CA SER A 244 -4.80 2.09 -3.24
C SER A 244 -3.53 2.07 -2.42
N GLY A 245 -2.65 1.14 -2.71
CA GLY A 245 -1.42 0.97 -1.94
C GLY A 245 -0.30 0.32 -2.73
N SER A 246 0.69 -0.13 -2.02
CA SER A 246 1.85 -0.84 -2.56
C SER A 246 2.28 -1.95 -1.61
N TRP A 247 2.72 -3.04 -2.18
CA TRP A 247 3.45 -4.04 -1.41
C TRP A 247 4.83 -3.54 -1.03
N PHE A 248 5.24 -3.82 0.20
CA PHE A 248 6.60 -3.69 0.69
C PHE A 248 7.02 -4.99 1.36
N PHE A 249 8.25 -5.40 1.10
CA PHE A 249 8.81 -6.63 1.62
C PHE A 249 9.97 -6.28 2.55
N VAL A 250 9.91 -6.79 3.77
CA VAL A 250 11.01 -6.68 4.73
C VAL A 250 11.82 -7.96 4.67
N HIS A 251 13.11 -7.82 4.45
CA HIS A 251 14.05 -8.93 4.37
C HIS A 251 14.71 -9.21 5.72
N ASP A 252 15.30 -10.41 5.88
CA ASP A 252 15.94 -10.83 7.12
C ASP A 252 17.12 -9.92 7.55
N ASP A 253 17.77 -9.27 6.59
CA ASP A 253 18.84 -8.31 6.82
C ASP A 253 18.34 -6.88 7.15
N GLY A 254 17.02 -6.68 7.26
CA GLY A 254 16.39 -5.39 7.49
C GLY A 254 16.22 -4.53 6.22
N THR A 255 16.63 -5.01 5.07
CA THR A 255 16.38 -4.32 3.79
C THR A 255 14.89 -4.30 3.48
N VAL A 256 14.41 -3.18 2.92
CA VAL A 256 13.02 -3.04 2.45
C VAL A 256 13.01 -2.89 0.94
N THR A 257 12.18 -3.67 0.27
CA THR A 257 11.94 -3.55 -1.19
C THR A 257 10.47 -3.29 -1.46
N ALA A 258 10.16 -2.69 -2.62
CA ALA A 258 8.79 -2.40 -3.02
C ALA A 258 8.35 -3.33 -4.15
N GLY A 259 7.13 -3.83 -4.05
CA GLY A 259 6.45 -4.60 -5.07
C GLY A 259 5.43 -3.77 -5.85
N ASP A 260 4.39 -4.45 -6.33
CA ASP A 260 3.37 -3.85 -7.17
C ASP A 260 2.47 -2.84 -6.41
N VAL A 261 1.90 -1.93 -7.19
CA VAL A 261 0.78 -1.08 -6.74
C VAL A 261 -0.51 -1.86 -6.87
N VAL A 262 -1.36 -1.74 -5.85
CA VAL A 262 -2.65 -2.42 -5.77
C VAL A 262 -3.75 -1.38 -5.58
N SER A 263 -4.83 -1.46 -6.36
CA SER A 263 -6.10 -0.80 -6.07
C SER A 263 -7.00 -1.81 -5.38
N VAL A 264 -7.43 -1.52 -4.15
CA VAL A 264 -8.28 -2.44 -3.39
C VAL A 264 -9.73 -2.31 -3.83
N ILE A 265 -10.15 -1.09 -4.18
CA ILE A 265 -11.49 -0.77 -4.65
C ILE A 265 -11.43 -0.03 -5.98
N ASP A 266 -12.44 -0.24 -6.81
CA ASP A 266 -12.72 0.54 -8.01
C ASP A 266 -13.91 1.47 -7.75
N GLU A 267 -14.09 2.51 -8.56
CA GLU A 267 -15.22 3.46 -8.40
C GLU A 267 -16.59 2.76 -8.50
N HIS A 268 -16.68 1.67 -9.25
CA HIS A 268 -17.88 0.84 -9.36
C HIS A 268 -18.26 0.08 -8.07
N ASP A 269 -17.30 -0.10 -7.14
CA ASP A 269 -17.52 -0.85 -5.91
C ASP A 269 -18.37 -0.11 -4.88
N LEU A 270 -18.54 1.18 -5.07
CA LEU A 270 -19.23 2.03 -4.11
C LEU A 270 -20.76 2.05 -4.30
N GLY A 271 -21.26 1.36 -5.37
CA GLY A 271 -22.67 1.28 -5.66
C GLY A 271 -23.32 2.64 -5.91
N GLU A 272 -24.60 2.65 -6.29
CA GLU A 272 -25.43 3.86 -6.43
C GLU A 272 -25.83 4.49 -5.06
N ALA A 273 -25.11 4.18 -3.99
CA ALA A 273 -25.37 4.70 -2.64
C ALA A 273 -24.62 6.03 -2.42
N LEU A 274 -24.89 6.99 -3.29
CA LEU A 274 -24.63 8.42 -3.06
C LEU A 274 -25.94 9.18 -3.24
#